data_9a539a3c438f1ddaea8c1646aaa29f26
#
_entry.id   9a539a3c438f1ddaea8c1646aaa29f26
#
_cell.length_a   1.000
_cell.length_b   1.000
_cell.length_c   1.000
_cell.angle_alpha   90.00
_cell.angle_beta   90.00
_cell.angle_gamma   90.00
#
_symmetry.space_group_name_H-M   'P 1'
#
loop_
_entity.id
_entity.type
_entity.pdbx_description
1 polymer ?
#
loop_
_entity_poly.entity_id
_entity_poly.type
_entity_poly.pdbx_seq_one_letter_code
_entity_poly.pdbx_strand_id
1 'polypeptide(L)'
;MRSEAPYPKAEIRKYLEAGYPIFDIMEATRDVIGGSFTVAGGSSLLSDGRFVWRVDLPNYVDTYNLELLGEFLSFAADHAFSVPAASHEALLGISVAAGRALGFRVDTGAAPGDGT
;
A
#
# COMPACT_ATOMS: atom_id res chain seq x y z
N MET A 1 7.27 -3.29 18.17
CA MET A 1 6.01 -2.52 18.26
C MET A 1 6.06 -1.63 19.49
N ARG A 2 5.39 -0.52 19.43
CA ARG A 2 5.34 0.47 20.51
C ARG A 2 3.98 0.49 21.17
N SER A 3 3.92 0.92 22.44
CA SER A 3 2.65 1.13 23.12
C SER A 3 1.88 2.32 22.53
N GLU A 4 2.61 3.29 21.96
CA GLU A 4 2.03 4.43 21.27
C GLU A 4 2.70 4.59 19.90
N ALA A 5 1.91 4.97 18.91
CA ALA A 5 2.45 5.26 17.59
C ALA A 5 3.19 6.62 17.62
N PRO A 6 4.41 6.69 17.04
CA PRO A 6 5.17 7.95 16.99
C PRO A 6 4.70 8.87 15.84
N TYR A 7 3.48 8.74 15.41
CA TYR A 7 2.91 9.49 14.29
C TYR A 7 1.41 9.64 14.52
N PRO A 8 0.73 10.58 13.83
CA PRO A 8 -0.71 10.75 13.97
C PRO A 8 -1.44 9.58 13.33
N LYS A 9 -1.79 8.60 14.15
CA LYS A 9 -2.31 7.31 13.72
C LYS A 9 -3.57 7.41 12.87
N ALA A 10 -4.52 8.27 13.27
CA ALA A 10 -5.77 8.43 12.52
C ALA A 10 -5.53 9.02 11.13
N GLU A 11 -4.66 10.02 11.03
CA GLU A 11 -4.33 10.63 9.74
C GLU A 11 -3.55 9.69 8.85
N ILE A 12 -2.62 8.92 9.41
CA ILE A 12 -1.85 7.93 8.66
C ILE A 12 -2.77 6.82 8.14
N ARG A 13 -3.67 6.33 8.98
CA ARG A 13 -4.64 5.32 8.56
C ARG A 13 -5.49 5.81 7.38
N LYS A 14 -6.00 7.04 7.50
CA LYS A 14 -6.79 7.66 6.44
C LYS A 14 -5.97 7.79 5.15
N TYR A 15 -4.72 8.21 5.27
CA TYR A 15 -3.80 8.33 4.14
C TYR A 15 -3.61 6.98 3.45
N LEU A 16 -3.34 5.94 4.21
CA LEU A 16 -3.13 4.60 3.66
C LEU A 16 -4.38 4.07 2.95
N GLU A 17 -5.56 4.33 3.50
CA GLU A 17 -6.82 3.89 2.90
C GLU A 17 -7.16 4.65 1.61
N ALA A 18 -6.60 5.85 1.44
CA ALA A 18 -6.86 6.69 0.27
C ALA A 18 -5.90 6.44 -0.90
N GLY A 19 -4.96 5.51 -0.79
CA GLY A 19 -4.01 5.21 -1.85
C GLY A 19 -4.67 4.76 -3.15
N TYR A 20 -3.99 4.99 -4.26
CA TYR A 20 -4.46 4.52 -5.56
C TYR A 20 -4.26 3.01 -5.68
N PRO A 21 -5.27 2.25 -6.08
CA PRO A 21 -5.12 0.81 -6.28
C PRO A 21 -4.23 0.53 -7.50
N ILE A 22 -3.20 -0.29 -7.30
CA ILE A 22 -2.28 -0.66 -8.37
C ILE A 22 -2.27 -2.16 -8.66
N PHE A 23 -2.66 -2.98 -7.69
CA PHE A 23 -2.86 -4.41 -7.86
C PHE A 23 -4.06 -4.84 -7.06
N ASP A 24 -4.91 -5.65 -7.68
CA ASP A 24 -6.11 -6.18 -7.04
C ASP A 24 -5.95 -7.70 -6.90
N ILE A 25 -5.82 -8.16 -5.67
CA ILE A 25 -5.64 -9.56 -5.35
C ILE A 25 -6.86 -10.02 -4.54
N MET A 26 -7.59 -10.97 -5.09
CA MET A 26 -8.91 -11.38 -4.58
C MET A 26 -8.84 -12.36 -3.41
N GLU A 27 -7.76 -12.34 -2.67
CA GLU A 27 -7.51 -13.25 -1.58
C GLU A 27 -7.65 -12.55 -0.24
N ALA A 28 -8.38 -13.12 0.69
CA ALA A 28 -8.45 -12.60 2.04
C ALA A 28 -7.16 -12.92 2.80
N THR A 29 -6.67 -11.97 3.57
CA THR A 29 -5.49 -12.17 4.40
C THR A 29 -5.84 -12.06 5.87
N ARG A 30 -5.21 -12.89 6.67
CA ARG A 30 -5.39 -12.87 8.12
C ARG A 30 -4.19 -12.21 8.78
N ASP A 31 -4.44 -11.53 9.88
CA ASP A 31 -3.41 -10.95 10.72
C ASP A 31 -2.37 -12.01 11.09
N VAL A 32 -1.13 -11.81 10.63
CA VAL A 32 -0.03 -12.77 10.85
C VAL A 32 0.63 -12.59 12.21
N ILE A 33 0.32 -11.53 12.94
CA ILE A 33 0.90 -11.26 14.26
C ILE A 33 0.07 -11.92 15.36
N GLY A 34 -1.19 -11.59 15.46
CA GLY A 34 -2.04 -12.06 16.54
C GLY A 34 -3.38 -12.66 16.12
N GLY A 35 -3.65 -12.73 14.84
CA GLY A 35 -4.91 -13.31 14.34
C GLY A 35 -6.14 -12.48 14.68
N SER A 36 -5.98 -11.17 14.89
CA SER A 36 -7.08 -10.29 15.36
C SER A 36 -8.04 -9.86 14.27
N PHE A 37 -7.64 -9.94 13.00
CA PHE A 37 -8.47 -9.47 11.90
C PHE A 37 -8.24 -10.26 10.62
N THR A 38 -9.21 -10.17 9.72
CA THR A 38 -9.10 -10.70 8.36
C THR A 38 -9.54 -9.60 7.41
N VAL A 39 -8.79 -9.42 6.31
CA VAL A 39 -9.05 -8.36 5.34
C VAL A 39 -9.28 -8.97 3.97
N ALA A 40 -10.45 -8.73 3.39
CA ALA A 40 -10.73 -9.14 2.02
C ALA A 40 -9.81 -8.38 1.07
N GLY A 41 -9.12 -9.09 0.20
CA GLY A 41 -8.15 -8.48 -0.72
C GLY A 41 -6.97 -7.85 -0.01
N GLY A 42 -6.63 -8.30 1.20
CA GLY A 42 -5.62 -7.65 2.05
C GLY A 42 -4.22 -7.59 1.46
N SER A 43 -3.88 -8.49 0.55
CA SER A 43 -2.57 -8.47 -0.13
C SER A 43 -2.56 -7.60 -1.39
N SER A 44 -3.69 -7.02 -1.77
CA SER A 44 -3.76 -6.04 -2.85
C SER A 44 -2.88 -4.84 -2.51
N LEU A 45 -2.42 -4.12 -3.53
CA LEU A 45 -1.47 -3.03 -3.36
C LEU A 45 -2.09 -1.68 -3.70
N LEU A 46 -1.75 -0.70 -2.88
CA LEU A 46 -2.09 0.71 -3.08
C LEU A 46 -0.80 1.52 -3.15
N SER A 47 -0.90 2.71 -3.71
CA SER A 47 0.25 3.62 -3.83
C SER A 47 -0.18 5.07 -3.71
N ASP A 48 0.76 5.91 -3.26
CA ASP A 48 0.59 7.37 -3.27
C ASP A 48 1.35 8.04 -4.43
N GLY A 49 1.90 7.24 -5.33
CA GLY A 49 2.75 7.73 -6.42
C GLY A 49 4.24 7.63 -6.12
N ARG A 50 4.61 7.32 -4.89
CA ARG A 50 6.00 7.13 -4.48
C ARG A 50 6.21 5.84 -3.70
N PHE A 51 5.35 5.56 -2.73
CA PHE A 51 5.41 4.36 -1.89
C PHE A 51 4.30 3.39 -2.28
N VAL A 52 4.50 2.14 -1.95
CA VAL A 52 3.52 1.07 -2.21
C VAL A 52 3.29 0.34 -0.90
N TRP A 53 2.03 0.01 -0.62
CA TRP A 53 1.68 -0.75 0.58
C TRP A 53 0.50 -1.67 0.32
N ARG A 54 0.32 -2.61 1.23
CA ARG A 54 -0.77 -3.57 1.16
C ARG A 54 -2.06 -2.95 1.69
N VAL A 55 -3.17 -3.39 1.16
CA VAL A 55 -4.50 -2.95 1.61
C VAL A 55 -4.71 -3.25 3.10
N ASP A 56 -4.11 -4.32 3.62
CA ASP A 56 -4.27 -4.69 5.04
C ASP A 56 -3.36 -3.89 6.00
N LEU A 57 -2.43 -3.07 5.50
CA LEU A 57 -1.53 -2.30 6.35
C LEU A 57 -2.25 -1.40 7.36
N PRO A 58 -3.32 -0.67 7.01
CA PRO A 58 -4.03 0.15 7.99
C PRO A 58 -4.52 -0.64 9.22
N ASN A 59 -4.90 -1.89 9.03
CA ASN A 59 -5.34 -2.75 10.11
C ASN A 59 -4.19 -3.08 11.07
N TYR A 60 -2.99 -3.31 10.54
CA TYR A 60 -1.81 -3.52 11.35
C TYR A 60 -1.41 -2.27 12.12
N VAL A 61 -1.47 -1.11 11.46
CA VAL A 61 -1.19 0.17 12.09
C VAL A 61 -2.14 0.41 13.26
N ASP A 62 -3.43 0.16 13.04
CA ASP A 62 -4.47 0.39 14.04
C ASP A 62 -4.35 -0.55 15.22
N THR A 63 -4.05 -1.82 14.96
CA THR A 63 -4.04 -2.87 15.99
C THR A 63 -2.72 -2.91 16.77
N TYR A 64 -1.59 -2.69 16.11
CA TYR A 64 -0.27 -2.97 16.68
C TYR A 64 0.67 -1.78 16.82
N ASN A 65 0.27 -0.59 16.38
CA ASN A 65 1.13 0.61 16.43
C ASN A 65 2.51 0.36 15.82
N LEU A 66 2.52 -0.20 14.61
CA LEU A 66 3.78 -0.55 13.93
C LEU A 66 4.62 0.69 13.66
N GLU A 67 5.95 0.50 13.63
CA GLU A 67 6.84 1.51 13.10
C GLU A 67 6.72 1.53 11.59
N LEU A 68 6.70 2.73 11.04
CA LEU A 68 6.70 2.96 9.59
C LEU A 68 7.97 3.68 9.19
N LEU A 69 8.36 3.54 7.92
CA LEU A 69 9.56 4.21 7.41
C LEU A 69 9.45 5.71 7.60
N GLY A 70 10.52 6.33 8.12
CA GLY A 70 10.56 7.78 8.32
C GLY A 70 10.37 8.55 7.03
N GLU A 71 10.90 8.05 5.91
CA GLU A 71 10.74 8.66 4.60
C GLU A 71 9.28 8.70 4.17
N PHE A 72 8.54 7.61 4.43
CA PHE A 72 7.11 7.57 4.14
C PHE A 72 6.33 8.57 5.00
N LEU A 73 6.64 8.62 6.29
CA LEU A 73 5.97 9.53 7.21
C LEU A 73 6.22 10.98 6.83
N SER A 74 7.45 11.31 6.44
CA SER A 74 7.81 12.66 5.98
C SER A 74 7.06 13.03 4.71
N PHE A 75 6.98 12.12 3.77
CA PHE A 75 6.26 12.35 2.51
C PHE A 75 4.77 12.59 2.77
N ALA A 76 4.16 11.79 3.61
CA ALA A 76 2.75 11.95 3.97
C ALA A 76 2.51 13.30 4.69
N ALA A 77 3.37 13.66 5.63
CA ALA A 77 3.26 14.92 6.36
C ALA A 77 3.44 16.13 5.43
N ASP A 78 4.38 16.05 4.48
CA ASP A 78 4.61 17.11 3.50
C ASP A 78 3.38 17.36 2.62
N HIS A 79 2.51 16.37 2.49
CA HIS A 79 1.26 16.48 1.73
C HIS A 79 0.04 16.62 2.65
N ALA A 80 0.26 17.05 3.90
CA ALA A 80 -0.78 17.27 4.91
C ALA A 80 -1.66 16.02 5.11
N PHE A 81 -1.07 14.84 5.02
CA PHE A 81 -1.74 13.55 5.15
C PHE A 81 -2.89 13.35 4.15
N SER A 82 -2.75 13.96 2.98
CA SER A 82 -3.64 13.74 1.83
C SER A 82 -2.80 13.15 0.70
N VAL A 83 -3.30 12.08 0.10
CA VAL A 83 -2.59 11.45 -1.01
C VAL A 83 -2.49 12.45 -2.17
N PRO A 84 -1.27 12.76 -2.65
CA PRO A 84 -1.11 13.71 -3.75
C PRO A 84 -1.64 13.15 -5.06
N ALA A 85 -1.96 14.04 -5.98
CA ALA A 85 -2.36 13.62 -7.33
C ALA A 85 -1.18 12.90 -7.99
N ALA A 86 -1.46 11.76 -8.61
CA ALA A 86 -0.46 11.00 -9.35
C ALA A 86 -0.98 10.75 -10.76
N SER A 87 -0.08 10.86 -11.75
CA SER A 87 -0.47 10.61 -13.12
C SER A 87 -0.68 9.11 -13.36
N HIS A 88 -1.50 8.81 -14.37
CA HIS A 88 -1.70 7.43 -14.79
C HIS A 88 -0.37 6.76 -15.16
N GLU A 89 0.51 7.48 -15.84
CA GLU A 89 1.82 6.98 -16.24
C GLU A 89 2.70 6.63 -15.04
N ALA A 90 2.70 7.50 -14.02
CA ALA A 90 3.47 7.24 -12.79
C ALA A 90 2.96 6.00 -12.08
N LEU A 91 1.65 5.86 -11.95
CA LEU A 91 1.03 4.71 -11.30
C LEU A 91 1.25 3.43 -12.10
N LEU A 92 1.20 3.51 -13.41
CA LEU A 92 1.47 2.36 -14.27
C LEU A 92 2.91 1.87 -14.10
N GLY A 93 3.88 2.80 -14.07
CA GLY A 93 5.28 2.45 -13.84
C GLY A 93 5.50 1.78 -12.49
N ILE A 94 4.85 2.27 -11.45
CA ILE A 94 4.91 1.68 -10.12
C ILE A 94 4.28 0.29 -10.12
N SER A 95 3.15 0.14 -10.79
CA SER A 95 2.44 -1.14 -10.91
C SER A 95 3.32 -2.19 -11.60
N VAL A 96 3.99 -1.81 -12.68
CA VAL A 96 4.91 -2.71 -13.40
C VAL A 96 6.07 -3.12 -12.49
N ALA A 97 6.69 -2.16 -11.82
CA ALA A 97 7.82 -2.42 -10.93
C ALA A 97 7.40 -3.32 -9.75
N ALA A 98 6.25 -3.05 -9.15
CA ALA A 98 5.73 -3.86 -8.05
C ALA A 98 5.40 -5.29 -8.51
N GLY A 99 4.82 -5.43 -9.69
CA GLY A 99 4.49 -6.72 -10.26
C GLY A 99 5.74 -7.57 -10.51
N ARG A 100 6.79 -6.96 -11.01
CA ARG A 100 8.07 -7.65 -11.21
C ARG A 100 8.70 -8.08 -9.89
N ALA A 101 8.68 -7.20 -8.90
CA ALA A 101 9.23 -7.49 -7.58
C ALA A 101 8.49 -8.65 -6.91
N LEU A 102 7.18 -8.78 -7.14
CA LEU A 102 6.37 -9.85 -6.58
C LEU A 102 6.31 -11.09 -7.46
N GLY A 103 6.90 -11.05 -8.65
CA GLY A 103 6.87 -12.17 -9.58
C GLY A 103 5.57 -12.29 -10.36
N PHE A 104 4.72 -11.28 -10.35
CA PHE A 104 3.48 -11.29 -11.12
C PHE A 104 3.70 -10.79 -12.53
N ARG A 105 2.89 -11.32 -13.43
CA ARG A 105 2.81 -10.82 -14.79
C ARG A 105 1.89 -9.58 -14.78
N VAL A 106 2.39 -8.50 -15.36
CA VAL A 106 1.63 -7.25 -15.41
C VAL A 106 1.15 -7.02 -16.84
N ASP A 107 -0.16 -6.86 -17.00
CA ASP A 107 -0.74 -6.47 -18.28
C ASP A 107 -0.76 -4.95 -18.36
N THR A 108 0.09 -4.41 -19.21
CA THR A 108 0.20 -2.97 -19.42
C THR A 108 -0.50 -2.51 -20.70
N GLY A 109 -1.26 -3.40 -21.33
CA GLY A 109 -1.86 -3.11 -22.63
C GLY A 109 -0.94 -3.43 -23.80
N ALA A 110 0.24 -3.99 -23.54
CA ALA A 110 1.16 -4.43 -24.58
C ALA A 110 0.66 -5.71 -25.24
N ALA A 111 1.29 -6.08 -26.35
CA ALA A 111 0.90 -7.27 -27.08
C ALA A 111 0.98 -8.52 -26.21
N PRO A 112 0.07 -9.48 -26.40
CA PRO A 112 0.11 -10.73 -25.65
C PRO A 112 1.44 -11.45 -25.83
N GLY A 113 1.91 -12.05 -24.74
CA GLY A 113 3.17 -12.76 -24.75
C GLY A 113 4.40 -11.91 -24.48
N ASP A 114 4.23 -10.62 -24.44
CA ASP A 114 5.31 -9.68 -24.22
C ASP A 114 5.88 -9.78 -22.80
N GLY A 115 5.11 -10.28 -21.88
CA GLY A 115 5.53 -10.47 -20.52
C GLY A 115 6.23 -11.79 -20.23
N THR A 116 6.58 -12.52 -21.20
CA THR A 116 7.24 -13.81 -21.02
C THR A 116 8.68 -13.65 -20.57
#